data_dded9fd2c8a1a4c2b3136026c560638a
#
_entry.id   dded9fd2c8a1a4c2b3136026c560638a
#
_cell.length_a   1.000
_cell.length_b   1.000
_cell.length_c   1.000
_cell.angle_alpha   90.00
_cell.angle_beta   90.00
_cell.angle_gamma   90.00
#
_symmetry.space_group_name_H-M   'P 1'
#
loop_
_entity.id
_entity.type
_entity.pdbx_description
1 polymer ?
#
loop_
_entity_poly.entity_id
_entity_poly.type
_entity_poly.pdbx_seq_one_letter_code
_entity_poly.pdbx_strand_id
1 'polypeptide(L)'
;SHPRLSVKILELEREALYRIEAETGHELGITEDVQHEISLLGTNIWYADRGEYDKIKNEGHLKHDPVEWTARWEEVIDEAEAKAYARLQEHPQGMGFCHAYWPTLSAILAEDYDIQWRSPSQMNPKVLFD
;
A
#
# COMPACT_ATOMS: atom_id res chain seq x y z
N SER A 1 -0.23 0.42 3.67
CA SER A 1 0.92 -0.17 3.03
C SER A 1 1.87 0.88 2.48
N HIS A 2 3.13 0.52 2.33
CA HIS A 2 4.20 1.42 1.95
C HIS A 2 5.01 0.77 0.82
N PRO A 3 4.49 0.80 -0.42
CA PRO A 3 5.15 0.10 -1.52
C PRO A 3 6.58 0.60 -1.81
N ARG A 4 6.85 1.89 -1.65
CA ARG A 4 8.19 2.45 -1.90
C ARG A 4 9.19 1.98 -0.86
N LEU A 5 8.78 1.96 0.41
CA LEU A 5 9.62 1.42 1.48
C LEU A 5 9.82 -0.09 1.29
N SER A 6 8.75 -0.79 0.91
CA SER A 6 8.83 -2.23 0.63
C SER A 6 9.85 -2.55 -0.47
N VAL A 7 9.87 -1.76 -1.55
CA VAL A 7 10.87 -1.94 -2.62
C VAL A 7 12.29 -1.77 -2.09
N LYS A 8 12.53 -0.76 -1.26
CA LYS A 8 13.86 -0.53 -0.68
C LYS A 8 14.30 -1.72 0.18
N ILE A 9 13.40 -2.25 1.01
CA ILE A 9 13.68 -3.40 1.86
C ILE A 9 13.96 -4.64 0.99
N LEU A 10 13.15 -4.87 -0.04
CA LEU A 10 13.32 -5.99 -0.96
C LEU A 10 14.63 -5.89 -1.75
N GLU A 11 15.05 -4.69 -2.14
CA GLU A 11 16.34 -4.49 -2.80
C GLU A 11 17.52 -4.85 -1.88
N LEU A 12 17.44 -4.51 -0.61
CA LEU A 12 18.46 -4.90 0.37
C LEU A 12 18.47 -6.41 0.59
N GLU A 13 17.30 -7.03 0.65
CA GLU A 13 17.16 -8.48 0.75
C GLU A 13 17.76 -9.17 -0.48
N ARG A 14 17.46 -8.67 -1.68
CA ARG A 14 18.01 -9.19 -2.93
C ARG A 14 19.54 -9.13 -2.93
N GLU A 15 20.10 -8.02 -2.48
CA GLU A 15 21.55 -7.86 -2.40
C GLU A 15 22.16 -8.90 -1.46
N ALA A 16 21.54 -9.12 -0.30
CA ALA A 16 22.00 -10.13 0.65
C ALA A 16 21.93 -11.55 0.05
N LEU A 17 20.85 -11.85 -0.67
CA LEU A 17 20.67 -13.14 -1.33
C LEU A 17 21.71 -13.35 -2.43
N TYR A 18 22.05 -12.35 -3.22
CA TYR A 18 23.09 -12.43 -4.22
C TYR A 18 24.46 -12.71 -3.60
N ARG A 19 24.75 -12.14 -2.43
CA ARG A 19 25.98 -12.43 -1.71
C ARG A 19 26.03 -13.89 -1.24
N ILE A 20 24.93 -14.40 -0.73
CA ILE A 20 24.84 -15.79 -0.31
C ILE A 20 25.06 -16.72 -1.50
N GLU A 21 24.42 -16.44 -2.63
CA GLU A 21 24.60 -17.23 -3.85
C GLU A 21 26.05 -17.21 -4.34
N ALA A 22 26.68 -16.05 -4.29
CA ALA A 22 28.07 -15.90 -4.70
C ALA A 22 29.03 -16.68 -3.79
N GLU A 23 28.78 -16.66 -2.47
CA GLU A 23 29.61 -17.34 -1.48
C GLU A 23 29.44 -18.86 -1.48
N THR A 24 28.21 -19.32 -1.70
CA THR A 24 27.89 -20.76 -1.63
C THR A 24 27.95 -21.45 -2.99
N GLY A 25 27.86 -20.70 -4.08
CA GLY A 25 27.78 -21.24 -5.43
C GLY A 25 26.41 -21.86 -5.76
N HIS A 26 25.41 -21.67 -4.92
CA HIS A 26 24.08 -22.22 -5.11
C HIS A 26 23.08 -21.10 -5.41
N GLU A 27 22.19 -21.33 -6.38
CA GLU A 27 21.06 -20.45 -6.64
C GLU A 27 19.98 -20.70 -5.61
N LEU A 28 19.35 -19.62 -5.15
CA LEU A 28 18.24 -19.65 -4.21
C LEU A 28 16.94 -19.30 -4.93
N GLY A 29 15.95 -20.17 -4.86
CA GLY A 29 14.65 -19.93 -5.49
C GLY A 29 13.97 -18.66 -4.99
N ILE A 30 14.16 -18.32 -3.72
CA ILE A 30 13.60 -17.13 -3.11
C ILE A 30 14.13 -15.84 -3.76
N THR A 31 15.32 -15.87 -4.34
CA THR A 31 15.90 -14.69 -5.03
C THR A 31 15.03 -14.27 -6.21
N GLU A 32 14.52 -15.24 -6.98
CA GLU A 32 13.63 -14.97 -8.11
C GLU A 32 12.29 -14.39 -7.62
N ASP A 33 11.76 -14.90 -6.51
CA ASP A 33 10.52 -14.42 -5.90
C ASP A 33 10.66 -12.96 -5.46
N VAL A 34 11.78 -12.62 -4.81
CA VAL A 34 12.09 -11.25 -4.39
C VAL A 34 12.20 -10.33 -5.61
N GLN A 35 12.90 -10.76 -6.65
CA GLN A 35 13.06 -9.97 -7.87
C GLN A 35 11.71 -9.73 -8.56
N HIS A 36 10.86 -10.73 -8.59
CA HIS A 36 9.52 -10.62 -9.17
C HIS A 36 8.68 -9.60 -8.41
N GLU A 37 8.70 -9.65 -7.09
CA GLU A 37 7.97 -8.69 -6.24
C GLU A 37 8.48 -7.26 -6.43
N ILE A 38 9.80 -7.07 -6.51
CA ILE A 38 10.38 -5.75 -6.80
C ILE A 38 9.85 -5.22 -8.13
N SER A 39 9.79 -6.07 -9.15
CA SER A 39 9.32 -5.66 -10.48
C SER A 39 7.84 -5.28 -10.47
N LEU A 40 6.99 -6.03 -9.78
CA LEU A 40 5.55 -5.73 -9.67
C LEU A 40 5.31 -4.41 -8.97
N LEU A 41 5.91 -4.23 -7.81
CA LEU A 41 5.76 -2.99 -7.03
C LEU A 41 6.36 -1.79 -7.77
N GLY A 42 7.54 -1.96 -8.34
CA GLY A 42 8.23 -0.91 -9.07
C GLY A 42 7.47 -0.44 -10.30
N THR A 43 6.80 -1.34 -11.00
CA THR A 43 5.98 -0.99 -12.17
C THR A 43 4.79 -0.12 -11.76
N ASN A 44 4.09 -0.48 -10.69
CA ASN A 44 2.97 0.31 -10.18
C ASN A 44 3.43 1.68 -9.68
N ILE A 45 4.56 1.75 -8.99
CA ILE A 45 5.15 3.02 -8.55
C ILE A 45 5.49 3.90 -9.76
N TRP A 46 6.08 3.31 -10.80
CA TRP A 46 6.44 4.02 -12.03
C TRP A 46 5.21 4.65 -12.69
N TYR A 47 4.10 3.91 -12.78
CA TYR A 47 2.84 4.43 -13.32
C TYR A 47 2.26 5.53 -12.43
N ALA A 48 2.28 5.34 -11.10
CA ALA A 48 1.76 6.34 -10.16
C ALA A 48 2.52 7.67 -10.28
N ASP A 49 3.85 7.61 -10.43
CA ASP A 49 4.69 8.79 -10.56
C ASP A 49 4.38 9.58 -11.84
N ARG A 50 3.80 8.94 -12.84
CA ARG A 50 3.42 9.55 -14.11
C ARG A 50 1.94 9.93 -14.20
N GLY A 51 1.16 9.65 -13.14
CA GLY A 51 -0.27 9.89 -13.16
C GLY A 51 -1.05 8.92 -14.04
N GLU A 52 -0.45 7.82 -14.45
CA GLU A 52 -1.08 6.80 -15.28
C GLU A 52 -1.79 5.76 -14.41
N TYR A 53 -2.77 6.22 -13.64
CA TYR A 53 -3.45 5.40 -12.62
C TYR A 53 -4.24 4.22 -13.20
N ASP A 54 -4.71 4.35 -14.42
CA ASP A 54 -5.44 3.29 -15.12
C ASP A 54 -4.58 2.06 -15.43
N LYS A 55 -3.26 2.22 -15.42
CA LYS A 55 -2.32 1.14 -15.69
C LYS A 55 -1.84 0.40 -14.45
N ILE A 56 -2.15 0.92 -13.27
CA ILE A 56 -1.77 0.29 -12.01
C ILE A 56 -2.58 -0.98 -11.82
N LYS A 57 -1.90 -2.08 -11.51
CA LYS A 57 -2.52 -3.38 -11.27
C LYS A 57 -2.81 -3.57 -9.80
N ASN A 58 -4.02 -4.04 -9.50
CA ASN A 58 -4.38 -4.42 -8.14
C ASN A 58 -3.75 -5.75 -7.77
N GLU A 59 -3.35 -5.86 -6.51
CA GLU A 59 -2.95 -7.12 -5.92
C GLU A 59 -4.16 -7.73 -5.22
N GLY A 60 -4.41 -9.01 -5.46
CA GLY A 60 -5.50 -9.73 -4.83
C GLY A 60 -6.89 -9.42 -5.41
N HIS A 61 -7.92 -9.75 -4.64
CA HIS A 61 -9.30 -9.70 -5.09
C HIS A 61 -9.97 -8.32 -4.95
N LEU A 62 -9.50 -7.53 -4.00
CA LEU A 62 -10.08 -6.22 -3.73
C LEU A 62 -9.37 -5.15 -4.54
N LYS A 63 -10.17 -4.24 -5.09
CA LYS A 63 -9.64 -3.06 -5.76
C LYS A 63 -9.29 -2.01 -4.72
N HIS A 64 -8.16 -1.35 -4.91
CA HIS A 64 -7.71 -0.23 -4.10
C HIS A 64 -7.56 1.01 -4.97
N ASP A 65 -7.75 2.17 -4.36
CA ASP A 65 -7.59 3.42 -5.10
C ASP A 65 -6.12 3.58 -5.52
N PRO A 66 -5.85 3.79 -6.81
CA PRO A 66 -4.47 3.97 -7.29
C PRO A 66 -3.68 5.08 -6.61
N VAL A 67 -4.34 6.04 -5.97
CA VAL A 67 -3.67 7.12 -5.22
C VAL A 67 -2.78 6.56 -4.11
N GLU A 68 -3.08 5.34 -3.64
CA GLU A 68 -2.28 4.67 -2.60
C GLU A 68 -0.85 4.32 -3.06
N TRP A 69 -0.59 4.40 -4.36
CA TRP A 69 0.74 4.15 -4.93
C TRP A 69 1.58 5.42 -5.09
N THR A 70 1.02 6.59 -4.76
CA THR A 70 1.73 7.86 -4.90
C THR A 70 2.71 8.10 -3.75
N ALA A 71 3.77 8.87 -4.02
CA ALA A 71 4.72 9.26 -2.99
C ALA A 71 4.05 10.07 -1.89
N ARG A 72 3.14 10.96 -2.27
CA ARG A 72 2.41 11.81 -1.31
C ARG A 72 1.58 10.98 -0.33
N TRP A 73 0.89 9.96 -0.82
CA TRP A 73 0.16 9.04 0.04
C TRP A 73 1.09 8.40 1.07
N GLU A 74 2.19 7.84 0.61
CA GLU A 74 3.13 7.12 1.47
C GLU A 74 3.75 8.03 2.53
N GLU A 75 3.98 9.30 2.21
CA GLU A 75 4.50 10.29 3.16
C GLU A 75 3.53 10.58 4.30
N VAL A 76 2.23 10.58 4.03
CA VAL A 76 1.25 11.10 4.99
C VAL A 76 0.37 10.05 5.63
N ILE A 77 0.31 8.83 5.07
CA ILE A 77 -0.69 7.84 5.48
C ILE A 77 -0.58 7.45 6.96
N ASP A 78 0.62 7.27 7.49
CA ASP A 78 0.80 6.88 8.89
C ASP A 78 0.26 7.95 9.83
N GLU A 79 0.53 9.21 9.54
CA GLU A 79 0.02 10.34 10.32
C GLU A 79 -1.49 10.46 10.18
N ALA A 80 -2.01 10.31 8.97
CA ALA A 80 -3.44 10.38 8.71
C ALA A 80 -4.19 9.26 9.44
N GLU A 81 -3.67 8.05 9.44
CA GLU A 81 -4.25 6.93 10.17
C GLU A 81 -4.23 7.17 11.67
N ALA A 82 -3.13 7.71 12.20
CA ALA A 82 -3.04 8.05 13.63
C ALA A 82 -4.10 9.09 14.02
N LYS A 83 -4.33 10.09 13.18
CA LYS A 83 -5.39 11.08 13.37
C LYS A 83 -6.78 10.44 13.37
N ALA A 84 -7.01 9.51 12.45
CA ALA A 84 -8.29 8.82 12.36
C ALA A 84 -8.58 7.98 13.60
N TYR A 85 -7.59 7.21 14.07
CA TYR A 85 -7.73 6.44 15.31
C TYR A 85 -7.95 7.35 16.52
N ALA A 86 -7.27 8.50 16.59
CA ALA A 86 -7.47 9.45 17.67
C ALA A 86 -8.89 10.00 17.70
N ARG A 87 -9.48 10.30 16.54
CA ARG A 87 -10.87 10.76 16.45
C ARG A 87 -11.88 9.68 16.85
N LEU A 88 -11.54 8.42 16.67
CA LEU A 88 -12.42 7.27 16.94
C LEU A 88 -12.02 6.55 18.24
N GLN A 89 -11.28 7.21 19.10
CA GLN A 89 -10.70 6.61 20.29
C GLN A 89 -11.74 5.93 21.19
N GLU A 90 -12.94 6.52 21.30
CA GLU A 90 -14.03 5.98 22.10
C GLU A 90 -15.03 5.13 21.30
N HIS A 91 -14.80 5.01 19.99
CA HIS A 91 -15.67 4.20 19.14
C HIS A 91 -15.31 2.71 19.32
N PRO A 92 -16.30 1.83 19.50
CA PRO A 92 -16.02 0.40 19.63
C PRO A 92 -15.31 -0.13 18.40
N GLN A 93 -14.18 -0.82 18.62
CA GLN A 93 -13.47 -1.52 17.55
C GLN A 93 -14.03 -2.94 17.43
N GLY A 94 -13.88 -3.51 16.26
CA GLY A 94 -14.38 -4.84 15.97
C GLY A 94 -15.24 -4.82 14.72
N MET A 95 -16.24 -5.69 14.69
CA MET A 95 -17.13 -5.80 13.54
C MET A 95 -17.81 -4.46 13.22
N GLY A 96 -17.69 -4.03 11.96
CA GLY A 96 -18.28 -2.76 11.51
C GLY A 96 -17.46 -1.51 11.78
N PHE A 97 -16.33 -1.63 12.44
CA PHE A 97 -15.47 -0.46 12.72
C PHE A 97 -15.04 0.27 11.44
N CYS A 98 -14.79 -0.46 10.36
CA CYS A 98 -14.36 0.13 9.09
C CYS A 98 -15.39 1.11 8.52
N HIS A 99 -16.68 0.95 8.84
CA HIS A 99 -17.71 1.87 8.40
C HIS A 99 -17.64 3.24 9.06
N ALA A 100 -16.95 3.35 10.19
CA ALA A 100 -16.65 4.62 10.84
C ALA A 100 -15.23 5.08 10.47
N TYR A 101 -14.29 4.15 10.38
CA TYR A 101 -12.87 4.44 10.14
C TYR A 101 -12.62 5.01 8.75
N TRP A 102 -13.13 4.37 7.70
CA TRP A 102 -12.85 4.82 6.33
C TRP A 102 -13.38 6.21 6.01
N PRO A 103 -14.63 6.57 6.37
CA PRO A 103 -15.09 7.95 6.16
C PRO A 103 -14.25 8.97 6.94
N THR A 104 -13.83 8.63 8.16
CA THR A 104 -13.00 9.51 8.99
C THR A 104 -11.62 9.70 8.32
N LEU A 105 -10.98 8.63 7.90
CA LEU A 105 -9.69 8.69 7.20
C LEU A 105 -9.81 9.48 5.90
N SER A 106 -10.86 9.23 5.12
CA SER A 106 -11.10 9.93 3.87
C SER A 106 -11.23 11.45 4.08
N ALA A 107 -11.96 11.85 5.12
CA ALA A 107 -12.12 13.26 5.46
C ALA A 107 -10.78 13.89 5.87
N ILE A 108 -10.00 13.20 6.67
CA ILE A 108 -8.67 13.69 7.10
C ILE A 108 -7.74 13.85 5.91
N LEU A 109 -7.70 12.86 5.02
CA LEU A 109 -6.86 12.91 3.83
C LEU A 109 -7.23 14.10 2.93
N ALA A 110 -8.52 14.35 2.75
CA ALA A 110 -8.99 15.47 1.95
C ALA A 110 -8.71 16.82 2.61
N GLU A 111 -9.02 16.96 3.89
CA GLU A 111 -8.94 18.23 4.62
C GLU A 111 -7.52 18.63 4.97
N ASP A 112 -6.72 17.68 5.48
CA ASP A 112 -5.40 17.99 6.01
C ASP A 112 -4.28 17.81 4.99
N TYR A 113 -4.48 16.99 3.95
CA TYR A 113 -3.42 16.62 3.01
C TYR A 113 -3.78 16.84 1.54
N ASP A 114 -4.99 17.28 1.26
CA ASP A 114 -5.49 17.50 -0.11
C ASP A 114 -5.38 16.24 -0.98
N ILE A 115 -5.68 15.08 -0.39
CA ILE A 115 -5.70 13.80 -1.09
C ILE A 115 -7.14 13.31 -1.20
N GLN A 116 -7.60 13.10 -2.44
CA GLN A 116 -8.89 12.47 -2.70
C GLN A 116 -8.70 10.97 -2.75
N TRP A 117 -9.33 10.27 -1.83
CA TRP A 117 -9.19 8.82 -1.68
C TRP A 117 -10.53 8.13 -1.59
N ARG A 118 -10.67 7.06 -2.35
CA ARG A 118 -11.84 6.18 -2.30
C ARG A 118 -11.49 4.97 -1.44
N SER A 119 -12.34 4.71 -0.45
CA SER A 119 -12.13 3.59 0.47
C SER A 119 -12.32 2.25 -0.24
N PRO A 120 -11.86 1.13 0.37
CA PRO A 120 -12.14 -0.20 -0.17
C PRO A 120 -13.63 -0.46 -0.40
N SER A 121 -14.49 0.04 0.46
CA SER A 121 -15.94 -0.08 0.29
C SER A 121 -16.43 0.64 -0.97
N GLN A 122 -15.92 1.84 -1.23
CA GLN A 122 -16.27 2.61 -2.42
C GLN A 122 -15.71 1.97 -3.70
N MET A 123 -14.53 1.38 -3.62
CA MET A 123 -13.91 0.72 -4.77
C MET A 123 -14.53 -0.66 -5.06
N ASN A 124 -15.16 -1.27 -4.07
CA ASN A 124 -15.75 -2.60 -4.18
C ASN A 124 -17.19 -2.61 -3.65
N PRO A 125 -18.13 -1.93 -4.34
CA PRO A 125 -19.47 -1.70 -3.82
C PRO A 125 -20.30 -2.97 -3.65
N LYS A 126 -19.91 -4.08 -4.27
CA LYS A 126 -20.60 -5.36 -4.17
C LYS A 126 -20.06 -6.26 -3.05
N VAL A 127 -18.99 -5.83 -2.38
CA VAL A 127 -18.38 -6.60 -1.30
C VAL A 127 -18.93 -6.09 0.04
N LEU A 128 -19.24 -7.03 0.92
CA LEU A 128 -19.67 -6.70 2.29
C LEU A 128 -18.42 -6.68 3.19
N PHE A 129 -18.27 -5.57 3.90
CA PHE A 129 -17.17 -5.40 4.87
C PHE A 129 -17.76 -5.38 6.29
N ASP A 130 -17.15 -6.14 7.18
CA ASP A 130 -17.56 -6.23 8.58
C ASP A 130 -16.78 -5.27 9.49
#